data_2071dc450566b16079113360455ef0f9
#
_entry.id   2071dc450566b16079113360455ef0f9
#
_cell.length_a   1.000
_cell.length_b   1.000
_cell.length_c   1.000
_cell.angle_alpha   90.00
_cell.angle_beta   90.00
_cell.angle_gamma   90.00
#
_symmetry.space_group_name_H-M   'P 1'
#
loop_
_entity.id
_entity.type
_entity.pdbx_description
1 polymer ?
#
loop_
_entity_poly.entity_id
_entity_poly.type
_entity_poly.pdbx_seq_one_letter_code
_entity_poly.pdbx_strand_id
1 'polypeptide(L)'
;MSLEYNEKNITLSKNLRKNATPQENHLWYDFLSKYEVRFQRQKAIDNFIADFYCHKAKLIIEIDGSQHYTEEGRQKDEFRTEILEGYDLRVIRFTNRQIKTNFRGVCEYIDATVKASLREGGGPR
;
A
#
# COMPACT_ATOMS: atom_id res chain seq x y z
N MET A 1 8.15 -15.44 7.74
CA MET A 1 8.59 -14.32 8.60
C MET A 1 7.39 -13.59 9.15
N SER A 2 7.35 -13.39 10.45
CA SER A 2 6.29 -12.59 11.07
C SER A 2 6.56 -11.10 10.87
N LEU A 3 5.52 -10.33 10.61
CA LEU A 3 5.65 -8.89 10.58
C LEU A 3 5.61 -8.35 12.01
N GLU A 4 6.52 -7.44 12.31
CA GLU A 4 6.48 -6.74 13.59
C GLU A 4 5.31 -5.76 13.60
N TYR A 5 4.75 -5.54 14.79
CA TYR A 5 3.72 -4.54 14.94
C TYR A 5 3.86 -3.78 16.24
N ASN A 6 3.24 -2.62 16.29
CA ASN A 6 3.29 -1.68 17.38
C ASN A 6 1.84 -1.34 17.77
N GLU A 7 1.48 -1.50 19.05
CA GLU A 7 0.11 -1.26 19.52
C GLU A 7 -0.39 0.15 19.22
N LYS A 8 0.49 1.16 19.35
CA LYS A 8 0.14 2.54 19.02
C LYS A 8 -0.23 2.67 17.54
N ASN A 9 0.49 1.97 16.67
CA ASN A 9 0.22 2.00 15.24
C ASN A 9 -1.06 1.24 14.90
N ILE A 10 -1.42 0.22 15.65
CA ILE A 10 -2.70 -0.47 15.44
C ILE A 10 -3.86 0.47 15.73
N THR A 11 -3.80 1.25 16.82
CA THR A 11 -4.81 2.25 17.15
C THR A 11 -4.88 3.36 16.09
N LEU A 12 -3.72 3.87 15.67
CA LEU A 12 -3.64 4.89 14.62
C LEU A 12 -4.20 4.35 13.31
N SER A 13 -3.90 3.10 12.97
CA SER A 13 -4.40 2.43 11.78
C SER A 13 -5.94 2.40 11.74
N LYS A 14 -6.57 2.11 12.88
CA LYS A 14 -8.03 2.12 13.00
C LYS A 14 -8.60 3.52 12.79
N ASN A 15 -7.93 4.55 13.33
CA ASN A 15 -8.36 5.94 13.14
C ASN A 15 -8.22 6.37 11.68
N LEU A 16 -7.15 5.96 11.01
CA LEU A 16 -6.95 6.28 9.60
C LEU A 16 -8.00 5.63 8.71
N ARG A 17 -8.47 4.42 9.05
CA ARG A 17 -9.55 3.79 8.30
C ARG A 17 -10.86 4.59 8.38
N LYS A 18 -11.13 5.22 9.53
CA LYS A 18 -12.31 6.08 9.68
C LYS A 18 -12.19 7.38 8.90
N ASN A 19 -10.98 7.87 8.70
CA ASN A 19 -10.70 9.16 8.10
C ASN A 19 -9.98 9.02 6.76
N ALA A 20 -10.25 7.96 6.03
CA ALA A 20 -9.63 7.70 4.74
C ALA A 20 -9.99 8.79 3.73
N THR A 21 -9.05 9.13 2.85
CA THR A 21 -9.27 10.11 1.79
C THR A 21 -10.26 9.58 0.75
N PRO A 22 -10.88 10.47 -0.06
CA PRO A 22 -11.75 10.00 -1.14
C PRO A 22 -11.05 9.04 -2.11
N GLN A 23 -9.77 9.26 -2.41
CA GLN A 23 -9.01 8.40 -3.31
C GLN A 23 -8.77 7.02 -2.69
N GLU A 24 -8.45 6.97 -1.40
CA GLU A 24 -8.29 5.71 -0.67
C GLU A 24 -9.61 4.94 -0.65
N ASN A 25 -10.71 5.62 -0.38
CA ASN A 25 -12.04 5.00 -0.38
C ASN A 25 -12.42 4.48 -1.77
N HIS A 26 -12.12 5.25 -2.81
CA HIS A 26 -12.42 4.84 -4.18
C HIS A 26 -11.68 3.54 -4.53
N LEU A 27 -10.38 3.48 -4.26
CA LEU A 27 -9.60 2.28 -4.55
C LEU A 27 -10.07 1.08 -3.72
N TRP A 28 -10.40 1.32 -2.46
CA TRP A 28 -10.85 0.24 -1.56
C TRP A 28 -12.22 -0.30 -1.94
N TYR A 29 -13.25 0.56 -1.97
CA TYR A 29 -14.61 0.11 -2.14
C TYR A 29 -14.93 -0.34 -3.56
N ASP A 30 -14.31 0.31 -4.55
CA ASP A 30 -14.61 0.00 -5.94
C ASP A 30 -13.71 -1.06 -6.56
N PHE A 31 -12.63 -1.44 -5.89
CA PHE A 31 -11.71 -2.44 -6.43
C PHE A 31 -11.18 -3.40 -5.38
N LEU A 32 -10.38 -2.93 -4.41
CA LEU A 32 -9.62 -3.83 -3.54
C LEU A 32 -10.48 -4.68 -2.63
N SER A 33 -11.59 -4.16 -2.11
CA SER A 33 -12.47 -4.92 -1.22
C SER A 33 -13.14 -6.10 -1.92
N LYS A 34 -13.24 -6.05 -3.23
CA LYS A 34 -13.89 -7.06 -4.07
C LYS A 34 -12.89 -7.93 -4.84
N TYR A 35 -11.60 -7.62 -4.68
CA TYR A 35 -10.57 -8.32 -5.45
C TYR A 35 -10.44 -9.78 -4.99
N GLU A 36 -10.09 -10.67 -5.91
CA GLU A 36 -10.02 -12.12 -5.65
C GLU A 36 -8.96 -12.53 -4.64
N VAL A 37 -7.91 -11.72 -4.47
CA VAL A 37 -6.88 -11.93 -3.45
C VAL A 37 -7.09 -10.88 -2.38
N ARG A 38 -7.09 -11.30 -1.12
CA ARG A 38 -7.44 -10.41 -0.01
C ARG A 38 -6.44 -9.28 0.18
N PHE A 39 -6.97 -8.06 0.26
CA PHE A 39 -6.23 -6.88 0.70
C PHE A 39 -6.75 -6.41 2.05
N GLN A 40 -5.86 -5.78 2.81
CA GLN A 40 -6.21 -5.10 4.06
C GLN A 40 -5.86 -3.61 3.86
N ARG A 41 -6.63 -2.73 4.47
CA ARG A 41 -6.33 -1.29 4.41
C ARG A 41 -5.75 -0.82 5.73
N GLN A 42 -4.86 0.16 5.67
CA GLN A 42 -4.20 0.78 6.83
C GLN A 42 -3.59 -0.29 7.75
N LYS A 43 -2.68 -1.06 7.19
CA LYS A 43 -2.01 -2.14 7.92
C LYS A 43 -0.76 -1.63 8.60
N ALA A 44 -0.65 -1.85 9.92
CA ALA A 44 0.55 -1.52 10.67
C ALA A 44 1.63 -2.56 10.39
N ILE A 45 2.80 -2.10 9.93
CA ILE A 45 3.97 -2.93 9.64
C ILE A 45 5.18 -2.19 10.21
N ASP A 46 5.88 -2.80 11.17
CA ASP A 46 6.98 -2.16 11.88
C ASP A 46 6.48 -0.82 12.47
N ASN A 47 7.16 0.27 12.23
CA ASN A 47 6.76 1.61 12.68
C ASN A 47 5.99 2.38 11.62
N PHE A 48 5.51 1.70 10.59
CA PHE A 48 4.82 2.32 9.46
C PHE A 48 3.40 1.81 9.35
N ILE A 49 2.57 2.58 8.64
CA ILE A 49 1.23 2.14 8.30
C ILE A 49 1.13 2.14 6.79
N ALA A 50 0.92 0.95 6.22
CA ALA A 50 0.73 0.79 4.78
C ALA A 50 -0.72 1.11 4.43
N ASP A 51 -0.95 1.88 3.36
CA ASP A 51 -2.31 2.22 2.95
C ASP A 51 -3.11 0.98 2.61
N PHE A 52 -2.53 0.09 1.80
CA PHE A 52 -3.13 -1.20 1.46
C PHE A 52 -2.08 -2.29 1.46
N TYR A 53 -2.44 -3.47 1.93
CA TYR A 53 -1.51 -4.58 2.06
C TYR A 53 -2.15 -5.89 1.61
N CYS A 54 -1.43 -6.64 0.78
CA CYS A 54 -1.80 -7.99 0.37
C CYS A 54 -0.73 -8.96 0.88
N HIS A 55 -1.11 -9.76 1.87
CA HIS A 55 -0.17 -10.72 2.47
C HIS A 55 0.28 -11.78 1.48
N LYS A 56 -0.66 -12.32 0.72
CA LYS A 56 -0.38 -13.42 -0.22
C LYS A 56 0.58 -13.01 -1.33
N ALA A 57 0.41 -11.81 -1.86
CA ALA A 57 1.27 -11.28 -2.92
C ALA A 57 2.50 -10.53 -2.36
N LYS A 58 2.57 -10.34 -1.05
CA LYS A 58 3.60 -9.55 -0.38
C LYS A 58 3.74 -8.18 -1.00
N LEU A 59 2.61 -7.51 -1.14
CA LEU A 59 2.48 -6.25 -1.87
C LEU A 59 1.90 -5.18 -0.97
N ILE A 60 2.53 -4.01 -1.01
CA ILE A 60 2.01 -2.79 -0.39
C ILE A 60 1.67 -1.81 -1.50
N ILE A 61 0.50 -1.18 -1.39
CA ILE A 61 0.08 -0.11 -2.28
C ILE A 61 -0.04 1.17 -1.45
N GLU A 62 0.59 2.24 -1.93
CA GLU A 62 0.56 3.54 -1.28
C GLU A 62 -0.04 4.57 -2.23
N ILE A 63 -0.87 5.46 -1.68
CA ILE A 63 -1.39 6.59 -2.45
C ILE A 63 -0.74 7.85 -1.91
N ASP A 64 -0.01 8.55 -2.78
CA ASP A 64 0.72 9.75 -2.41
C ASP A 64 -0.10 11.00 -2.70
N GLY A 65 -0.21 11.85 -1.68
CA GLY A 65 -0.78 13.18 -1.85
C GLY A 65 0.24 14.14 -2.47
N SER A 66 -0.22 15.32 -2.84
CA SER A 66 0.61 16.32 -3.53
C SER A 66 1.63 17.01 -2.65
N GLN A 67 1.58 16.84 -1.33
CA GLN A 67 2.41 17.57 -0.39
C GLN A 67 3.79 16.95 -0.13
N HIS A 68 4.19 15.92 -0.86
CA HIS A 68 5.40 15.15 -0.55
C HIS A 68 6.55 15.36 -1.52
N TYR A 69 6.63 16.55 -2.15
CA TYR A 69 7.68 16.81 -3.14
C TYR A 69 8.86 17.60 -2.58
N THR A 70 9.08 17.56 -1.25
CA THR A 70 10.29 18.13 -0.67
C THR A 70 11.38 17.06 -0.65
N GLU A 71 12.64 17.51 -0.64
CA GLU A 71 13.78 16.59 -0.54
C GLU A 71 13.70 15.75 0.73
N GLU A 72 13.33 16.38 1.85
CA GLU A 72 13.18 15.69 3.12
C GLU A 72 12.09 14.61 3.07
N GLY A 73 10.95 14.93 2.46
CA GLY A 73 9.86 13.97 2.30
C GLY A 73 10.27 12.79 1.43
N ARG A 74 11.01 13.06 0.35
CA ARG A 74 11.51 12.02 -0.55
C ARG A 74 12.48 11.08 0.16
N GLN A 75 13.38 11.63 0.97
CA GLN A 75 14.35 10.83 1.73
C GLN A 75 13.64 9.93 2.76
N LYS A 76 12.63 10.43 3.44
CA LYS A 76 11.83 9.64 4.37
C LYS A 76 11.10 8.50 3.68
N ASP A 77 10.55 8.76 2.50
CA ASP A 77 9.84 7.74 1.71
C ASP A 77 10.80 6.66 1.22
N GLU A 78 12.01 7.03 0.79
CA GLU A 78 13.02 6.06 0.38
C GLU A 78 13.45 5.17 1.54
N PHE A 79 13.69 5.76 2.71
CA PHE A 79 14.08 5.02 3.90
C PHE A 79 12.98 4.03 4.32
N ARG A 80 11.74 4.49 4.30
CA ARG A 80 10.58 3.66 4.60
C ARG A 80 10.48 2.48 3.63
N THR A 81 10.65 2.75 2.34
CA THR A 81 10.60 1.72 1.31
C THR A 81 11.69 0.67 1.53
N GLU A 82 12.91 1.09 1.85
CA GLU A 82 14.00 0.15 2.14
C GLU A 82 13.66 -0.78 3.29
N ILE A 83 13.09 -0.25 4.37
CA ILE A 83 12.71 -1.05 5.53
C ILE A 83 11.63 -2.06 5.14
N LEU A 84 10.60 -1.62 4.40
CA LEU A 84 9.52 -2.51 3.99
C LEU A 84 10.01 -3.60 3.03
N GLU A 85 10.90 -3.25 2.13
CA GLU A 85 11.51 -4.24 1.23
C GLU A 85 12.39 -5.24 1.98
N GLY A 86 12.93 -4.85 3.13
CA GLY A 86 13.64 -5.76 4.02
C GLY A 86 12.76 -6.86 4.59
N TYR A 87 11.45 -6.68 4.62
CA TYR A 87 10.48 -7.73 4.96
C TYR A 87 10.06 -8.55 3.74
N ASP A 88 10.75 -8.39 2.63
CA ASP A 88 10.42 -9.07 1.37
C ASP A 88 9.08 -8.60 0.79
N LEU A 89 8.75 -7.33 1.02
CA LEU A 89 7.52 -6.71 0.53
C LEU A 89 7.81 -5.80 -0.65
N ARG A 90 7.01 -5.91 -1.70
CA ARG A 90 7.07 -4.99 -2.85
C ARG A 90 6.18 -3.79 -2.55
N VAL A 91 6.66 -2.59 -2.83
CA VAL A 91 5.90 -1.36 -2.64
C VAL A 91 5.63 -0.71 -4.00
N ILE A 92 4.37 -0.44 -4.30
CA ILE A 92 3.99 0.33 -5.48
C ILE A 92 3.22 1.56 -5.04
N ARG A 93 3.39 2.65 -5.78
CA ARG A 93 2.80 3.94 -5.42
C ARG A 93 2.01 4.52 -6.57
N PHE A 94 0.89 5.15 -6.21
CA PHE A 94 0.08 5.90 -7.16
C PHE A 94 -0.17 7.29 -6.58
N THR A 95 -0.31 8.28 -7.44
CA THR A 95 -0.70 9.61 -7.01
C THR A 95 -2.21 9.70 -6.89
N ASN A 96 -2.69 10.68 -6.12
CA ASN A 96 -4.13 10.97 -6.07
C ASN A 96 -4.67 11.26 -7.47
N ARG A 97 -3.88 11.94 -8.29
CA ARG A 97 -4.27 12.25 -9.66
C ARG A 97 -4.47 11.00 -10.50
N GLN A 98 -3.58 10.01 -10.38
CA GLN A 98 -3.73 8.76 -11.11
C GLN A 98 -5.01 8.03 -10.73
N ILE A 99 -5.32 7.98 -9.43
CA ILE A 99 -6.58 7.38 -8.95
C ILE A 99 -7.78 8.11 -9.55
N LYS A 100 -7.71 9.44 -9.58
CA LYS A 100 -8.82 10.27 -10.05
C LYS A 100 -9.00 10.20 -11.56
N THR A 101 -7.92 10.23 -12.33
CA THR A 101 -7.98 10.39 -13.79
C THR A 101 -7.74 9.13 -14.59
N ASN A 102 -7.18 8.08 -13.96
CA ASN A 102 -6.86 6.83 -14.66
C ASN A 102 -7.08 5.62 -13.74
N PHE A 103 -8.24 5.57 -13.12
CA PHE A 103 -8.56 4.51 -12.18
C PHE A 103 -8.44 3.13 -12.80
N ARG A 104 -8.94 2.97 -14.02
CA ARG A 104 -8.87 1.69 -14.73
C ARG A 104 -7.42 1.22 -14.91
N GLY A 105 -6.54 2.13 -15.32
CA GLY A 105 -5.12 1.80 -15.48
C GLY A 105 -4.47 1.41 -14.16
N VAL A 106 -4.84 2.09 -13.07
CA VAL A 106 -4.36 1.75 -11.74
C VAL A 106 -4.79 0.33 -11.37
N CYS A 107 -6.05 -0.01 -11.56
CA CYS A 107 -6.58 -1.34 -11.24
C CYS A 107 -5.92 -2.42 -12.08
N GLU A 108 -5.70 -2.17 -13.36
CA GLU A 108 -5.02 -3.12 -14.25
C GLU A 108 -3.58 -3.35 -13.83
N TYR A 109 -2.88 -2.30 -13.42
CA TYR A 109 -1.50 -2.39 -12.94
C TYR A 109 -1.43 -3.21 -11.65
N ILE A 110 -2.34 -2.98 -10.73
CA ILE A 110 -2.40 -3.74 -9.47
C ILE A 110 -2.65 -5.23 -9.76
N ASP A 111 -3.62 -5.53 -10.61
CA ASP A 111 -3.94 -6.90 -10.96
C ASP A 111 -2.75 -7.61 -11.60
N ALA A 112 -2.07 -6.97 -12.53
CA ALA A 112 -0.88 -7.52 -13.18
C ALA A 112 0.25 -7.75 -12.16
N THR A 113 0.43 -6.81 -11.24
CA THR A 113 1.47 -6.91 -10.21
C THR A 113 1.18 -8.07 -9.24
N VAL A 114 -0.06 -8.21 -8.81
CA VAL A 114 -0.46 -9.32 -7.93
C VAL A 114 -0.21 -10.65 -8.60
N LYS A 115 -0.64 -10.79 -9.84
CA LYS A 115 -0.47 -12.05 -10.59
C LYS A 115 1.00 -12.40 -10.82
N ALA A 116 1.81 -11.40 -11.15
CA ALA A 116 3.26 -11.62 -11.31
C ALA A 116 3.89 -12.04 -9.98
N SER A 117 3.52 -11.38 -8.88
CA SER A 117 4.04 -11.72 -7.55
C SER A 117 3.67 -13.12 -7.13
N LEU A 118 2.45 -13.55 -7.41
CA LEU A 118 2.02 -14.92 -7.06
C LEU A 118 2.78 -15.97 -7.87
N ARG A 119 3.07 -15.70 -9.14
CA ARG A 119 3.87 -16.61 -9.96
C ARG A 119 5.30 -16.74 -9.46
N GLU A 120 5.83 -15.69 -8.85
CA GLU A 120 7.19 -15.65 -8.30
C GLU A 120 7.27 -16.06 -6.84
N GLY A 121 6.17 -16.48 -6.24
CA GLY A 121 6.12 -16.81 -4.83
C GLY A 121 5.89 -15.62 -3.91
N GLY A 122 5.57 -14.44 -4.48
CA GLY A 122 5.32 -13.23 -3.73
C GLY A 122 6.59 -12.46 -3.39
N GLY A 123 6.47 -11.12 -3.33
CA GLY A 123 7.55 -10.24 -2.94
C GLY A 123 8.56 -9.92 -4.03
N PRO A 124 9.49 -8.97 -3.76
CA PRO A 124 10.57 -8.64 -4.69
C PRO A 124 11.64 -9.72 -4.71
N ARG A 125 12.39 -9.75 -5.78
CA ARG A 125 13.51 -10.67 -5.92
C ARG A 125 14.81 -9.95 -6.10
#